data_5ad35a954c1ce99eb099c20e288e8837
#
_entry.id   5ad35a954c1ce99eb099c20e288e8837
#
_cell.length_a   1.000
_cell.length_b   1.000
_cell.length_c   1.000
_cell.angle_alpha   90.00
_cell.angle_beta   90.00
_cell.angle_gamma   90.00
#
_symmetry.space_group_name_H-M   'P 1'
#
loop_
_entity.id
_entity.type
_entity.pdbx_description
1 polymer ?
#
loop_
_entity_poly.entity_id
_entity_poly.type
_entity_poly.pdbx_seq_one_letter_code
_entity_poly.pdbx_strand_id
1 'polypeptide(L)'
;MSKLIRLALAAGAVMATLAFTGSALAAYQPRLIVTSLTNGQNKPTTMLLEHLQTANDDATAKDTIYAPLGYQANLTQAPGTKIGDVDATLILRQGGNATADASGPVVVDSAANWGPQAMACTGTTTHESVWRLDITVAGSPLRVPIFVDHSAGADATFSSVKIQFCLQGPIGTPAGAQLLDAFFDVQGIFTSPANTQDRVWRAVMTPYVAGSPNPNPAGTVESQAVVPGKVAFSARAKSLKRGFVLISGKVLINGAGAPAAVQFYKPSNLTKPLKTVRTARSGAYSWKKKFKKKTVLLVVAVGVQDLGTCPAPALPGVPGGCVTATRSFGAAAIVTAKPRKKR
;
A
#
# COMPACT_ATOMS: atom_id res chain seq x y z
N MET A 1 5.79 5.76 15.03
CA MET A 1 5.31 4.39 14.72
C MET A 1 5.20 4.15 13.21
N SER A 2 4.82 5.13 12.39
CA SER A 2 4.67 4.99 10.93
C SER A 2 5.94 4.54 10.18
N LYS A 3 7.10 5.16 10.41
CA LYS A 3 8.38 4.74 9.80
C LYS A 3 8.76 3.28 10.04
N LEU A 4 8.26 2.68 11.12
CA LEU A 4 8.51 1.31 11.56
C LEU A 4 7.82 0.26 10.72
N ILE A 5 6.58 0.53 10.40
CA ILE A 5 5.72 -0.38 9.66
C ILE A 5 6.01 -0.29 8.16
N ARG A 6 6.44 0.89 7.67
CA ARG A 6 6.92 1.08 6.30
C ARG A 6 8.07 0.13 5.95
N LEU A 7 9.10 0.10 6.78
CA LEU A 7 10.27 -0.77 6.57
C LEU A 7 9.90 -2.27 6.63
N ALA A 8 8.91 -2.64 7.44
CA ALA A 8 8.46 -4.03 7.54
C ALA A 8 7.63 -4.45 6.31
N LEU A 9 6.86 -3.54 5.73
CA LEU A 9 6.04 -3.79 4.53
C LEU A 9 6.89 -3.76 3.26
N ALA A 10 7.79 -2.80 3.11
CA ALA A 10 8.73 -2.76 1.98
C ALA A 10 9.60 -4.04 1.92
N ALA A 11 10.06 -4.56 3.07
CA ALA A 11 10.78 -5.84 3.13
C ALA A 11 9.89 -7.07 2.85
N GLY A 12 8.57 -6.94 3.02
CA GLY A 12 7.58 -7.99 2.70
C GLY A 12 7.21 -8.02 1.21
N ALA A 13 7.11 -6.88 0.57
CA ALA A 13 6.77 -6.74 -0.85
C ALA A 13 7.87 -7.31 -1.77
N VAL A 14 9.14 -7.11 -1.43
CA VAL A 14 10.29 -7.65 -2.20
C VAL A 14 10.33 -9.19 -2.25
N MET A 15 9.61 -9.89 -1.37
CA MET A 15 9.56 -11.37 -1.39
C MET A 15 8.36 -11.93 -2.17
N ALA A 16 7.51 -11.10 -2.74
CA ALA A 16 6.37 -11.51 -3.55
C ALA A 16 6.63 -11.52 -5.07
N THR A 17 7.89 -11.38 -5.50
CA THR A 17 8.27 -11.67 -6.89
C THR A 17 8.17 -13.18 -7.14
N LEU A 18 6.94 -13.67 -7.23
CA LEU A 18 6.63 -14.98 -7.78
C LEU A 18 6.82 -14.88 -9.29
N ALA A 19 7.70 -15.72 -9.80
CA ALA A 19 7.87 -15.95 -11.22
C ALA A 19 6.53 -16.36 -11.83
N PHE A 20 5.87 -15.45 -12.52
CA PHE A 20 4.69 -15.76 -13.33
C PHE A 20 5.15 -16.13 -14.73
N THR A 21 5.12 -17.42 -15.04
CA THR A 21 5.09 -17.90 -16.41
C THR A 21 3.65 -17.71 -16.93
N GLY A 22 3.32 -16.52 -17.35
CA GLY A 22 2.05 -16.19 -18.00
C GLY A 22 2.26 -16.06 -19.50
N SER A 23 1.40 -16.68 -20.26
CA SER A 23 1.30 -16.62 -21.72
C SER A 23 1.40 -15.21 -22.29
N ALA A 24 2.04 -15.10 -23.43
CA ALA A 24 2.38 -13.88 -24.16
C ALA A 24 1.17 -13.13 -24.74
N LEU A 25 0.41 -12.53 -23.88
CA LEU A 25 -0.30 -11.28 -24.15
C LEU A 25 0.22 -10.34 -23.07
N ALA A 26 0.95 -9.31 -23.43
CA ALA A 26 1.35 -8.24 -22.54
C ALA A 26 0.07 -7.51 -22.10
N ALA A 27 -0.68 -8.13 -21.22
CA ALA A 27 -1.88 -7.56 -20.67
C ALA A 27 -1.43 -6.66 -19.51
N TYR A 28 -1.76 -5.38 -19.58
CA TYR A 28 -1.61 -4.45 -18.49
C TYR A 28 -2.27 -5.02 -17.23
N GLN A 29 -1.46 -5.40 -16.25
CA GLN A 29 -1.90 -6.10 -15.03
C GLN A 29 -1.37 -5.41 -13.76
N PRO A 30 -1.70 -4.13 -13.58
CA PRO A 30 -1.31 -3.40 -12.39
C PRO A 30 -1.99 -3.98 -11.15
N ARG A 31 -1.39 -3.74 -9.99
CA ARG A 31 -1.90 -4.22 -8.70
C ARG A 31 -2.05 -3.07 -7.73
N LEU A 32 -3.20 -3.04 -7.09
CA LEU A 32 -3.42 -2.24 -5.90
C LEU A 32 -3.19 -3.12 -4.66
N ILE A 33 -2.40 -2.62 -3.71
CA ILE A 33 -2.28 -3.21 -2.37
C ILE A 33 -2.67 -2.15 -1.37
N VAL A 34 -3.62 -2.46 -0.48
CA VAL A 34 -4.07 -1.52 0.55
C VAL A 34 -3.96 -2.17 1.92
N THR A 35 -3.20 -1.56 2.82
CA THR A 35 -3.03 -2.04 4.18
C THR A 35 -3.47 -0.99 5.18
N SER A 36 -4.39 -1.34 6.06
CA SER A 36 -4.73 -0.54 7.24
C SER A 36 -3.84 -0.92 8.41
N LEU A 37 -3.21 0.06 9.06
CA LEU A 37 -2.37 -0.18 10.24
C LEU A 37 -3.15 -0.23 11.55
N THR A 38 -4.41 0.17 11.53
CA THR A 38 -5.31 0.13 12.68
C THR A 38 -6.51 -0.72 12.35
N ASN A 39 -6.62 -1.87 13.00
CA ASN A 39 -7.70 -2.83 12.80
C ASN A 39 -8.86 -2.60 13.79
N GLY A 40 -9.07 -1.37 14.25
CA GLY A 40 -10.16 -0.96 15.13
C GLY A 40 -11.36 -0.48 14.35
N GLN A 41 -12.57 -0.70 14.87
CA GLN A 41 -13.81 -0.11 14.36
C GLN A 41 -13.89 1.36 14.75
N ASN A 42 -14.35 2.22 13.84
CA ASN A 42 -14.46 3.67 14.03
C ASN A 42 -13.16 4.29 14.59
N LYS A 43 -12.01 3.87 14.09
CA LYS A 43 -10.71 4.37 14.55
C LYS A 43 -9.99 5.09 13.44
N PRO A 44 -9.34 6.22 13.75
CA PRO A 44 -8.38 6.83 12.84
C PRO A 44 -7.31 5.79 12.47
N THR A 45 -7.02 5.68 11.19
CA THR A 45 -6.06 4.73 10.66
C THR A 45 -5.05 5.40 9.76
N THR A 46 -3.86 4.85 9.69
CA THR A 46 -2.92 5.10 8.60
C THR A 46 -3.19 4.07 7.52
N MET A 47 -3.49 4.55 6.34
CA MET A 47 -3.62 3.70 5.14
C MET A 47 -2.30 3.68 4.42
N LEU A 48 -1.88 2.48 4.03
CA LEU A 48 -0.75 2.28 3.14
C LEU A 48 -1.34 1.86 1.80
N LEU A 49 -1.08 2.64 0.78
CA LEU A 49 -1.54 2.44 -0.58
C LEU A 49 -0.32 2.15 -1.43
N GLU A 50 -0.34 1.06 -2.18
CA GLU A 50 0.75 0.65 -3.04
C GLU A 50 0.19 0.30 -4.42
N HIS A 51 0.74 0.95 -5.43
CA HIS A 51 0.53 0.64 -6.84
C HIS A 51 1.74 -0.13 -7.34
N LEU A 52 1.53 -1.31 -7.89
CA LEU A 52 2.58 -2.15 -8.47
C LEU A 52 2.26 -2.47 -9.92
N GLN A 53 3.27 -2.38 -10.78
CA GLN A 53 3.21 -2.92 -12.15
C GLN A 53 4.57 -3.49 -12.55
N THR A 54 4.60 -4.28 -13.62
CA THR A 54 5.85 -4.84 -14.14
C THR A 54 6.47 -3.93 -15.19
N ALA A 55 7.76 -4.10 -15.47
CA ALA A 55 8.44 -3.38 -16.54
C ALA A 55 7.89 -3.69 -17.94
N ASN A 56 7.18 -4.81 -18.10
CA ASN A 56 6.60 -5.24 -19.36
C ASN A 56 5.17 -4.72 -19.56
N ASP A 57 4.55 -4.16 -18.52
CA ASP A 57 3.24 -3.52 -18.65
C ASP A 57 3.35 -2.19 -19.41
N ASP A 58 2.27 -1.77 -20.03
CA ASP A 58 2.15 -0.40 -20.50
C ASP A 58 2.18 0.57 -19.32
N ALA A 59 2.78 1.75 -19.50
CA ALA A 59 2.84 2.74 -18.42
C ALA A 59 1.45 3.21 -18.01
N THR A 60 1.20 3.36 -16.72
CA THR A 60 -0.04 3.93 -16.19
C THR A 60 -0.16 5.41 -16.53
N ALA A 61 -1.27 5.81 -17.16
CA ALA A 61 -1.62 7.19 -17.46
C ALA A 61 -2.46 7.82 -16.35
N LYS A 62 -3.43 7.06 -15.84
CA LYS A 62 -4.36 7.51 -14.80
C LYS A 62 -4.64 6.37 -13.84
N ASP A 63 -4.69 6.70 -12.56
CA ASP A 63 -5.18 5.83 -11.50
C ASP A 63 -6.33 6.51 -10.76
N THR A 64 -7.41 5.76 -10.51
CA THR A 64 -8.55 6.20 -9.72
C THR A 64 -8.81 5.15 -8.64
N ILE A 65 -8.46 5.48 -7.40
CA ILE A 65 -8.60 4.59 -6.26
C ILE A 65 -9.89 4.95 -5.51
N TYR A 66 -10.70 3.95 -5.23
CA TYR A 66 -11.96 4.05 -4.51
C TYR A 66 -11.85 3.39 -3.13
N ALA A 67 -12.01 4.20 -2.08
CA ALA A 67 -12.17 3.69 -0.72
C ALA A 67 -13.61 3.15 -0.55
N PRO A 68 -13.81 1.90 -0.10
CA PRO A 68 -15.14 1.30 -0.02
C PRO A 68 -16.04 2.01 0.99
N LEU A 69 -17.34 1.78 0.88
CA LEU A 69 -18.36 2.32 1.76
C LEU A 69 -18.03 2.06 3.25
N GLY A 70 -18.32 3.07 4.07
CA GLY A 70 -18.12 3.05 5.52
C GLY A 70 -16.77 3.63 5.97
N TYR A 71 -15.77 3.82 5.11
CA TYR A 71 -14.67 4.69 5.44
C TYR A 71 -15.14 6.14 5.50
N GLN A 72 -14.69 6.87 6.52
CA GLN A 72 -14.84 8.32 6.59
C GLN A 72 -13.48 8.95 6.28
N ALA A 73 -13.48 10.05 5.56
CA ALA A 73 -12.27 10.84 5.32
C ALA A 73 -12.45 12.27 5.83
N ASN A 74 -11.43 12.76 6.51
CA ASN A 74 -11.32 14.18 6.77
C ASN A 74 -10.51 14.81 5.63
N LEU A 75 -11.13 15.64 4.80
CA LEU A 75 -10.51 16.31 3.65
C LEU A 75 -10.30 17.80 3.88
N THR A 76 -10.47 18.28 5.13
CA THR A 76 -10.44 19.71 5.50
C THR A 76 -9.10 20.19 6.07
N GLN A 77 -8.02 19.41 5.92
CA GLN A 77 -6.70 19.83 6.38
C GLN A 77 -6.24 21.09 5.63
N ALA A 78 -5.58 21.98 6.38
CA ALA A 78 -5.04 23.19 5.79
C ALA A 78 -3.91 22.90 4.78
N PRO A 79 -3.79 23.67 3.69
CA PRO A 79 -2.63 23.62 2.81
C PRO A 79 -1.31 23.74 3.59
N GLY A 80 -0.30 22.95 3.19
CA GLY A 80 0.98 22.82 3.89
C GLY A 80 1.00 21.70 4.94
N THR A 81 -0.15 21.09 5.30
CA THR A 81 -0.19 19.97 6.24
C THR A 81 0.43 18.73 5.62
N LYS A 82 1.48 18.19 6.24
CA LYS A 82 2.04 16.90 5.86
C LYS A 82 1.12 15.78 6.36
N ILE A 83 0.65 14.94 5.43
CA ILE A 83 -0.25 13.82 5.70
C ILE A 83 0.40 12.45 5.49
N GLY A 84 1.62 12.41 4.99
CA GLY A 84 2.33 11.17 4.77
C GLY A 84 3.67 11.33 4.07
N ASP A 85 4.16 10.23 3.54
CA ASP A 85 5.35 10.18 2.69
C ASP A 85 5.08 9.19 1.54
N VAL A 86 5.82 9.37 0.45
CA VAL A 86 5.81 8.49 -0.71
C VAL A 86 7.22 7.99 -0.99
N ASP A 87 7.31 6.71 -1.36
CA ASP A 87 8.48 6.08 -1.95
C ASP A 87 8.03 5.42 -3.26
N ALA A 88 8.77 5.63 -4.36
CA ALA A 88 8.43 5.08 -5.65
C ALA A 88 9.68 4.62 -6.41
N THR A 89 9.50 3.63 -7.28
CA THR A 89 10.50 3.19 -8.25
C THR A 89 9.95 3.38 -9.66
N LEU A 90 10.73 4.04 -10.48
CA LEU A 90 10.36 4.44 -11.84
C LEU A 90 11.32 3.83 -12.86
N ILE A 91 10.85 3.61 -14.09
CA ILE A 91 11.72 3.41 -15.27
C ILE A 91 11.74 4.69 -16.07
N LEU A 92 12.91 5.25 -16.27
CA LEU A 92 13.14 6.41 -17.12
C LEU A 92 13.28 5.93 -18.56
N ARG A 93 12.18 5.91 -19.32
CA ARG A 93 12.13 5.36 -20.68
C ARG A 93 13.04 6.12 -21.66
N GLN A 94 13.17 7.43 -21.49
CA GLN A 94 14.09 8.26 -22.27
C GLN A 94 15.54 8.16 -21.80
N GLY A 95 15.80 7.67 -20.59
CA GLY A 95 17.12 7.44 -20.02
C GLY A 95 17.65 6.02 -20.25
N GLY A 96 17.29 5.35 -21.34
CA GLY A 96 17.77 4.00 -21.65
C GLY A 96 17.17 2.92 -20.73
N ASN A 97 15.96 3.11 -20.23
CA ASN A 97 15.27 2.24 -19.29
C ASN A 97 15.97 2.09 -17.93
N ALA A 98 16.72 3.08 -17.49
CA ALA A 98 17.31 3.09 -16.17
C ALA A 98 16.22 3.17 -15.09
N THR A 99 16.39 2.44 -14.00
CA THR A 99 15.53 2.59 -12.82
C THR A 99 15.97 3.78 -11.97
N ALA A 100 15.01 4.51 -11.44
CA ALA A 100 15.24 5.62 -10.51
C ALA A 100 14.29 5.50 -9.32
N ASP A 101 14.83 5.71 -8.13
CA ASP A 101 14.03 5.82 -6.91
C ASP A 101 13.59 7.28 -6.74
N ALA A 102 12.39 7.44 -6.23
CA ALA A 102 11.79 8.73 -5.89
C ALA A 102 11.20 8.66 -4.48
N SER A 103 11.39 9.71 -3.70
CA SER A 103 10.79 9.77 -2.37
C SER A 103 10.54 11.21 -1.95
N GLY A 104 9.59 11.39 -1.03
CA GLY A 104 9.28 12.71 -0.51
C GLY A 104 8.01 12.75 0.34
N PRO A 105 7.65 13.91 0.89
CA PRO A 105 6.44 14.08 1.64
C PRO A 105 5.19 14.12 0.75
N VAL A 106 4.06 13.67 1.33
CA VAL A 106 2.71 13.94 0.84
C VAL A 106 2.15 15.10 1.65
N VAL A 107 1.82 16.19 0.98
CA VAL A 107 1.42 17.44 1.62
C VAL A 107 0.07 17.90 1.03
N VAL A 108 -0.84 18.35 1.87
CA VAL A 108 -2.07 19.01 1.40
C VAL A 108 -1.72 20.32 0.70
N ASP A 109 -2.31 20.58 -0.47
CA ASP A 109 -2.09 21.81 -1.23
C ASP A 109 -3.41 22.50 -1.55
N SER A 110 -3.33 23.76 -1.99
CA SER A 110 -4.48 24.50 -2.46
C SER A 110 -4.94 23.99 -3.83
N ALA A 111 -6.21 23.66 -4.00
CA ALA A 111 -6.78 23.25 -5.28
C ALA A 111 -6.58 24.33 -6.37
N ALA A 112 -6.55 25.61 -5.99
CA ALA A 112 -6.30 26.73 -6.91
C ALA A 112 -4.97 26.65 -7.66
N ASN A 113 -3.98 25.95 -7.10
CA ASN A 113 -2.66 25.78 -7.73
C ASN A 113 -2.67 24.77 -8.88
N TRP A 114 -3.76 23.98 -9.03
CA TRP A 114 -3.78 22.79 -9.86
C TRP A 114 -4.92 22.71 -10.88
N GLY A 115 -5.65 23.82 -11.10
CA GLY A 115 -6.82 23.85 -11.98
C GLY A 115 -6.62 23.23 -13.37
N PRO A 116 -5.59 23.60 -14.15
CA PRO A 116 -5.31 22.99 -15.44
C PRO A 116 -5.03 21.49 -15.40
N GLN A 117 -4.22 21.04 -14.42
CA GLN A 117 -3.89 19.63 -14.23
C GLN A 117 -5.12 18.83 -13.76
N ALA A 118 -5.94 19.42 -12.87
CA ALA A 118 -7.19 18.84 -12.43
C ALA A 118 -8.13 18.62 -13.61
N MET A 119 -8.37 19.64 -14.43
CA MET A 119 -9.22 19.54 -15.63
C MET A 119 -8.71 18.44 -16.58
N ALA A 120 -7.42 18.39 -16.84
CA ALA A 120 -6.83 17.40 -17.74
C ALA A 120 -6.94 15.95 -17.18
N CYS A 121 -6.84 15.78 -15.87
CA CYS A 121 -6.85 14.47 -15.21
C CYS A 121 -8.26 13.97 -14.90
N THR A 122 -9.10 14.82 -14.35
CA THR A 122 -10.39 14.43 -13.75
C THR A 122 -11.60 14.97 -14.51
N GLY A 123 -11.42 15.94 -15.41
CA GLY A 123 -12.49 16.63 -16.13
C GLY A 123 -13.15 17.73 -15.31
N THR A 124 -12.64 18.06 -14.13
CA THR A 124 -13.12 19.18 -13.30
C THR A 124 -11.95 19.93 -12.67
N THR A 125 -12.14 21.21 -12.37
CA THR A 125 -11.15 22.03 -11.66
C THR A 125 -11.41 22.09 -10.16
N THR A 126 -12.52 21.55 -9.70
CA THR A 126 -12.98 21.66 -8.31
C THR A 126 -12.81 20.32 -7.60
N HIS A 127 -12.03 20.29 -6.52
CA HIS A 127 -11.80 19.14 -5.67
C HIS A 127 -11.86 19.56 -4.20
N GLU A 128 -12.33 18.67 -3.33
CA GLU A 128 -12.42 18.92 -1.89
C GLU A 128 -11.05 19.01 -1.24
N SER A 129 -10.10 18.21 -1.72
CA SER A 129 -8.70 18.23 -1.28
C SER A 129 -7.78 17.93 -2.43
N VAL A 130 -6.60 18.54 -2.43
CA VAL A 130 -5.49 18.16 -3.31
C VAL A 130 -4.31 17.79 -2.43
N TRP A 131 -3.78 16.59 -2.66
CA TRP A 131 -2.54 16.16 -2.03
C TRP A 131 -1.42 16.28 -3.07
N ARG A 132 -0.31 16.83 -2.66
CA ARG A 132 0.85 17.00 -3.52
C ARG A 132 1.96 16.06 -3.06
N LEU A 133 2.46 15.26 -3.98
CA LEU A 133 3.70 14.53 -3.78
C LEU A 133 4.87 15.47 -4.13
N ASP A 134 5.67 15.82 -3.14
CA ASP A 134 6.91 16.58 -3.34
C ASP A 134 8.06 15.57 -3.41
N ILE A 135 8.33 15.01 -4.59
CA ILE A 135 9.32 13.95 -4.77
C ILE A 135 10.56 14.46 -5.50
N THR A 136 11.67 13.75 -5.33
CA THR A 136 12.91 13.96 -6.08
C THR A 136 13.19 12.72 -6.90
N VAL A 137 13.35 12.89 -8.20
CA VAL A 137 13.64 11.82 -9.17
C VAL A 137 14.98 12.13 -9.83
N ALA A 138 15.96 11.25 -9.68
CA ALA A 138 17.32 11.45 -10.23
C ALA A 138 17.92 12.84 -9.92
N GLY A 139 17.67 13.36 -8.72
CA GLY A 139 18.14 14.68 -8.28
C GLY A 139 17.28 15.88 -8.69
N SER A 140 16.24 15.68 -9.51
CA SER A 140 15.33 16.72 -9.93
C SER A 140 14.03 16.71 -9.15
N PRO A 141 13.54 17.87 -8.64
CA PRO A 141 12.26 17.95 -7.95
C PRO A 141 11.10 17.75 -8.93
N LEU A 142 10.14 16.94 -8.52
CA LEU A 142 8.89 16.70 -9.24
C LEU A 142 7.71 16.83 -8.28
N ARG A 143 6.65 17.50 -8.72
CA ARG A 143 5.40 17.65 -7.99
C ARG A 143 4.28 16.96 -8.73
N VAL A 144 3.60 16.04 -8.06
CA VAL A 144 2.48 15.30 -8.64
C VAL A 144 1.23 15.57 -7.80
N PRO A 145 0.16 16.15 -8.38
CA PRO A 145 -1.10 16.35 -7.66
C PRO A 145 -1.89 15.04 -7.61
N ILE A 146 -2.53 14.83 -6.47
CA ILE A 146 -3.53 13.79 -6.23
C ILE A 146 -4.83 14.51 -5.87
N PHE A 147 -5.90 14.28 -6.61
CA PHE A 147 -7.19 14.89 -6.43
C PHE A 147 -8.08 13.98 -5.61
N VAL A 148 -8.67 14.50 -4.53
CA VAL A 148 -9.41 13.69 -3.56
C VAL A 148 -10.75 14.34 -3.25
N ASP A 149 -11.82 13.53 -3.38
CA ASP A 149 -13.19 13.94 -3.15
C ASP A 149 -13.96 12.84 -2.41
N HIS A 150 -14.99 13.22 -1.68
CA HIS A 150 -16.01 12.26 -1.34
C HIS A 150 -16.70 11.77 -2.61
N SER A 151 -17.01 10.48 -2.66
CA SER A 151 -17.66 9.90 -3.82
C SER A 151 -19.07 10.48 -3.98
N ALA A 152 -19.43 10.83 -5.22
CA ALA A 152 -20.73 11.38 -5.57
C ALA A 152 -21.35 10.63 -6.75
N GLY A 153 -22.65 10.82 -6.98
CA GLY A 153 -23.38 10.19 -8.10
C GLY A 153 -23.27 8.66 -8.06
N ALA A 154 -22.94 8.06 -9.19
CA ALA A 154 -22.81 6.60 -9.31
C ALA A 154 -21.71 6.02 -8.42
N ASP A 155 -20.59 6.73 -8.22
CA ASP A 155 -19.49 6.27 -7.39
C ASP A 155 -19.90 6.12 -5.91
N ALA A 156 -20.83 6.95 -5.42
CA ALA A 156 -21.34 6.90 -4.04
C ALA A 156 -22.12 5.59 -3.72
N THR A 157 -22.46 4.81 -4.71
CA THR A 157 -23.15 3.52 -4.49
C THR A 157 -22.22 2.41 -3.99
N PHE A 158 -20.90 2.53 -4.20
CA PHE A 158 -19.92 1.52 -3.81
C PHE A 158 -18.69 2.08 -3.09
N SER A 159 -18.50 3.40 -3.08
CA SER A 159 -17.32 4.07 -2.54
C SER A 159 -17.69 5.25 -1.67
N SER A 160 -16.89 5.52 -0.63
CA SER A 160 -16.98 6.73 0.20
C SER A 160 -16.08 7.85 -0.28
N VAL A 161 -14.91 7.50 -0.85
CA VAL A 161 -13.89 8.48 -1.25
C VAL A 161 -13.24 8.03 -2.56
N LYS A 162 -13.00 8.99 -3.42
CA LYS A 162 -12.32 8.84 -4.70
C LYS A 162 -11.00 9.60 -4.67
N ILE A 163 -9.90 8.91 -5.01
CA ILE A 163 -8.54 9.43 -5.07
C ILE A 163 -8.08 9.28 -6.51
N GLN A 164 -7.69 10.36 -7.18
CA GLN A 164 -7.31 10.34 -8.59
C GLN A 164 -5.96 11.00 -8.81
N PHE A 165 -5.12 10.39 -9.61
CA PHE A 165 -3.91 11.02 -10.09
C PHE A 165 -3.59 10.58 -11.53
N CYS A 166 -2.91 11.46 -12.24
CA CYS A 166 -2.46 11.22 -13.60
C CYS A 166 -0.95 11.39 -13.67
N LEU A 167 -0.31 10.47 -14.35
CA LEU A 167 1.12 10.46 -14.56
C LEU A 167 1.43 11.07 -15.94
N GLN A 168 2.60 11.65 -16.07
CA GLN A 168 3.06 12.13 -17.39
C GLN A 168 3.45 10.96 -18.27
N GLY A 169 3.18 11.06 -19.57
CA GLY A 169 3.51 10.03 -20.54
C GLY A 169 5.01 9.69 -20.52
N PRO A 170 5.36 8.40 -20.61
CA PRO A 170 6.75 7.96 -20.54
C PRO A 170 7.57 8.36 -21.77
N ILE A 171 6.90 8.80 -22.84
CA ILE A 171 7.50 9.18 -24.11
C ILE A 171 7.07 10.61 -24.48
N GLY A 172 8.00 11.40 -24.98
CA GLY A 172 7.72 12.78 -25.45
C GLY A 172 7.66 13.84 -24.37
N THR A 173 7.86 13.49 -23.08
CA THR A 173 7.93 14.45 -21.98
C THR A 173 9.28 14.34 -21.25
N PRO A 174 9.92 15.46 -20.86
CA PRO A 174 11.23 15.43 -20.18
C PRO A 174 11.25 14.64 -18.87
N ALA A 175 10.12 14.55 -18.17
CA ALA A 175 9.94 13.81 -16.92
C ALA A 175 9.18 12.50 -17.11
N GLY A 176 8.99 12.03 -18.34
CA GLY A 176 8.23 10.83 -18.64
C GLY A 176 8.89 9.57 -18.08
N ALA A 177 8.17 8.88 -17.22
CA ALA A 177 8.64 7.66 -16.58
C ALA A 177 7.48 6.67 -16.46
N GLN A 178 7.81 5.39 -16.50
CA GLN A 178 6.87 4.34 -16.12
C GLN A 178 7.00 4.10 -14.63
N LEU A 179 5.88 4.16 -13.92
CA LEU A 179 5.81 3.76 -12.53
C LEU A 179 5.90 2.24 -12.43
N LEU A 180 6.83 1.72 -11.63
CA LEU A 180 6.88 0.30 -11.30
C LEU A 180 6.23 0.02 -9.94
N ASP A 181 6.56 0.88 -8.99
CA ASP A 181 6.07 0.81 -7.63
C ASP A 181 5.84 2.24 -7.13
N ALA A 182 4.72 2.48 -6.48
CA ALA A 182 4.48 3.69 -5.69
C ALA A 182 3.80 3.29 -4.40
N PHE A 183 4.53 3.44 -3.32
CA PHE A 183 4.06 3.21 -1.98
C PHE A 183 3.88 4.55 -1.27
N PHE A 184 2.68 4.85 -0.82
CA PHE A 184 2.43 6.05 -0.02
C PHE A 184 1.58 5.74 1.21
N ASP A 185 1.94 6.34 2.33
CA ASP A 185 1.14 6.29 3.53
C ASP A 185 0.32 7.58 3.66
N VAL A 186 -0.92 7.40 4.10
CA VAL A 186 -1.85 8.49 4.38
C VAL A 186 -2.25 8.42 5.84
N GLN A 187 -1.93 9.47 6.59
CA GLN A 187 -2.11 9.54 8.04
C GLN A 187 -3.13 10.63 8.41
N GLY A 188 -3.98 10.36 9.41
CA GLY A 188 -4.91 11.35 9.94
C GLY A 188 -6.08 11.71 9.00
N ILE A 189 -6.20 11.03 7.88
CA ILE A 189 -7.25 11.26 6.89
C ILE A 189 -8.40 10.29 7.10
N PHE A 190 -8.11 8.99 7.10
CA PHE A 190 -9.13 7.95 7.11
C PHE A 190 -9.50 7.48 8.51
N THR A 191 -10.80 7.26 8.71
CA THR A 191 -11.35 6.52 9.85
C THR A 191 -11.96 5.23 9.32
N SER A 192 -11.60 4.10 9.96
CA SER A 192 -12.05 2.78 9.57
C SER A 192 -13.55 2.60 9.80
N PRO A 193 -14.23 1.73 9.03
CA PRO A 193 -15.65 1.45 9.18
C PRO A 193 -16.02 0.86 10.55
N ALA A 194 -17.30 1.02 10.93
CA ALA A 194 -17.84 0.54 12.22
C ALA A 194 -17.95 -0.98 12.33
N ASN A 195 -17.92 -1.72 11.24
CA ASN A 195 -18.11 -3.17 11.22
C ASN A 195 -16.81 -3.92 10.91
N THR A 196 -16.81 -5.24 11.15
CA THR A 196 -15.65 -6.13 10.97
C THR A 196 -15.66 -6.91 9.65
N GLN A 197 -16.39 -6.45 8.63
CA GLN A 197 -16.38 -7.08 7.32
C GLN A 197 -15.12 -6.73 6.55
N ASP A 198 -14.70 -7.60 5.65
CA ASP A 198 -13.63 -7.30 4.69
C ASP A 198 -14.02 -6.12 3.82
N ARG A 199 -13.05 -5.29 3.46
CA ARG A 199 -13.24 -4.06 2.68
C ARG A 199 -12.53 -4.21 1.35
N VAL A 200 -13.27 -4.08 0.27
CA VAL A 200 -12.73 -4.16 -1.09
C VAL A 200 -12.47 -2.74 -1.60
N TRP A 201 -11.23 -2.32 -1.54
CA TRP A 201 -10.74 -1.14 -2.25
C TRP A 201 -10.60 -1.47 -3.73
N ARG A 202 -10.81 -0.50 -4.58
CA ARG A 202 -10.73 -0.67 -6.03
C ARG A 202 -9.84 0.38 -6.64
N ALA A 203 -9.06 0.01 -7.64
CA ALA A 203 -8.35 0.96 -8.48
C ALA A 203 -8.73 0.73 -9.94
N VAL A 204 -9.17 1.76 -10.61
CA VAL A 204 -9.42 1.77 -12.06
C VAL A 204 -8.23 2.47 -12.69
N MET A 205 -7.46 1.70 -13.46
CA MET A 205 -6.17 2.11 -13.99
C MET A 205 -6.21 2.12 -15.50
N THR A 206 -5.90 3.28 -16.08
CA THR A 206 -5.83 3.47 -17.54
C THR A 206 -4.37 3.51 -17.97
N PRO A 207 -3.91 2.64 -18.88
CA PRO A 207 -2.55 2.70 -19.39
C PRO A 207 -2.40 3.78 -20.47
N TYR A 208 -1.17 4.06 -20.85
CA TYR A 208 -0.85 4.71 -22.13
C TYR A 208 -0.94 3.71 -23.28
N VAL A 209 -1.20 4.19 -24.47
CA VAL A 209 -0.99 3.40 -25.69
C VAL A 209 0.51 3.10 -25.80
N ALA A 210 0.86 1.85 -26.05
CA ALA A 210 2.25 1.42 -26.20
C ALA A 210 3.02 2.32 -27.17
N GLY A 211 4.13 2.90 -26.74
CA GLY A 211 4.96 3.79 -27.55
C GLY A 211 4.35 5.17 -27.85
N SER A 212 3.30 5.58 -27.15
CA SER A 212 2.58 6.85 -27.37
C SER A 212 2.41 7.64 -26.07
N PRO A 213 2.34 8.97 -26.12
CA PRO A 213 1.96 9.79 -24.96
C PRO A 213 0.44 9.85 -24.73
N ASN A 214 -0.37 9.15 -25.51
CA ASN A 214 -1.82 9.20 -25.42
C ASN A 214 -2.34 8.10 -24.47
N PRO A 215 -3.24 8.42 -23.52
CA PRO A 215 -3.93 7.42 -22.74
C PRO A 215 -4.72 6.44 -23.60
N ASN A 216 -4.84 5.19 -23.15
CA ASN A 216 -5.59 4.12 -23.79
C ASN A 216 -6.85 3.76 -22.98
N PRO A 217 -7.98 4.43 -23.14
CA PRO A 217 -9.19 4.13 -22.39
C PRO A 217 -9.71 2.71 -22.61
N ALA A 218 -9.51 2.13 -23.79
CA ALA A 218 -9.91 0.75 -24.10
C ALA A 218 -9.09 -0.30 -23.32
N GLY A 219 -7.87 0.05 -22.90
CA GLY A 219 -7.00 -0.77 -22.07
C GLY A 219 -7.22 -0.59 -20.56
N THR A 220 -8.24 0.18 -20.15
CA THR A 220 -8.53 0.40 -18.74
C THR A 220 -8.94 -0.89 -18.04
N VAL A 221 -8.33 -1.17 -16.88
CA VAL A 221 -8.57 -2.35 -16.05
C VAL A 221 -8.88 -1.97 -14.61
N GLU A 222 -9.43 -2.90 -13.85
CA GLU A 222 -9.63 -2.78 -12.41
C GLU A 222 -8.67 -3.70 -11.65
N SER A 223 -8.13 -3.22 -10.54
CA SER A 223 -7.47 -4.00 -9.52
C SER A 223 -8.21 -3.86 -8.20
N GLN A 224 -8.34 -4.95 -7.45
CA GLN A 224 -9.03 -4.95 -6.16
C GLN A 224 -8.07 -5.26 -5.02
N ALA A 225 -8.21 -4.56 -3.89
CA ALA A 225 -7.42 -4.79 -2.69
C ALA A 225 -8.34 -5.03 -1.49
N VAL A 226 -8.23 -6.20 -0.87
CA VAL A 226 -9.00 -6.55 0.32
C VAL A 226 -8.25 -6.16 1.58
N VAL A 227 -8.84 -5.27 2.36
CA VAL A 227 -8.42 -4.98 3.73
C VAL A 227 -9.28 -5.81 4.67
N PRO A 228 -8.71 -6.77 5.44
CA PRO A 228 -9.46 -7.57 6.37
C PRO A 228 -10.14 -6.73 7.45
N GLY A 229 -11.40 -7.00 7.73
CA GLY A 229 -12.15 -6.28 8.75
C GLY A 229 -11.71 -6.60 10.18
N LYS A 230 -11.08 -7.77 10.39
CA LYS A 230 -10.54 -8.16 11.69
C LYS A 230 -9.22 -8.91 11.54
N VAL A 231 -8.16 -8.33 12.09
CA VAL A 231 -6.86 -8.99 12.22
C VAL A 231 -6.55 -9.18 13.70
N ALA A 232 -6.37 -10.41 14.14
CA ALA A 232 -5.95 -10.73 15.49
C ALA A 232 -4.48 -11.16 15.48
N PHE A 233 -3.64 -10.42 16.19
CA PHE A 233 -2.22 -10.70 16.32
C PHE A 233 -1.86 -10.85 17.80
N SER A 234 -1.18 -11.92 18.13
CA SER A 234 -0.66 -12.15 19.47
C SER A 234 0.83 -12.46 19.44
N ALA A 235 1.57 -11.92 20.41
CA ALA A 235 2.98 -12.21 20.62
C ALA A 235 3.25 -12.37 22.12
N ARG A 236 3.87 -13.47 22.51
CA ARG A 236 4.22 -13.79 23.91
C ARG A 236 5.64 -14.29 24.01
N ALA A 237 6.34 -13.94 25.10
CA ALA A 237 7.68 -14.40 25.38
C ALA A 237 7.67 -15.35 26.59
N LYS A 238 8.19 -16.56 26.42
CA LYS A 238 8.35 -17.57 27.49
C LYS A 238 9.85 -17.82 27.74
N SER A 239 10.28 -17.60 28.99
CA SER A 239 11.65 -17.87 29.39
C SER A 239 11.88 -19.38 29.47
N LEU A 240 12.97 -19.85 28.88
CA LEU A 240 13.42 -21.24 28.91
C LEU A 240 14.71 -21.36 29.73
N LYS A 241 15.17 -22.61 29.94
CA LYS A 241 16.46 -22.89 30.58
C LYS A 241 17.63 -22.31 29.79
N ARG A 242 18.77 -22.08 30.44
CA ARG A 242 20.06 -21.64 29.85
C ARG A 242 19.99 -20.29 29.10
N GLY A 243 19.13 -19.38 29.53
CA GLY A 243 19.01 -18.04 28.95
C GLY A 243 18.26 -17.96 27.60
N PHE A 244 17.66 -19.07 27.14
CA PHE A 244 16.78 -19.04 25.98
C PHE A 244 15.43 -18.42 26.29
N VAL A 245 14.85 -17.77 25.31
CA VAL A 245 13.47 -17.28 25.31
C VAL A 245 12.79 -17.76 24.04
N LEU A 246 11.61 -18.32 24.18
CA LEU A 246 10.70 -18.63 23.07
C LEU A 246 9.73 -17.47 22.92
N ILE A 247 9.70 -16.87 21.73
CA ILE A 247 8.70 -15.89 21.34
C ILE A 247 7.76 -16.60 20.38
N SER A 248 6.46 -16.57 20.66
CA SER A 248 5.46 -17.28 19.88
C SER A 248 4.13 -16.54 19.90
N GLY A 249 3.28 -16.86 18.93
CA GLY A 249 1.96 -16.27 18.82
C GLY A 249 1.17 -16.80 17.65
N LYS A 250 0.13 -16.07 17.28
CA LYS A 250 -0.73 -16.35 16.13
C LYS A 250 -1.06 -15.07 15.36
N VAL A 251 -1.27 -15.22 14.08
CA VAL A 251 -1.84 -14.23 13.16
C VAL A 251 -3.12 -14.82 12.60
N LEU A 252 -4.24 -14.16 12.85
CA LEU A 252 -5.55 -14.62 12.39
C LEU A 252 -6.24 -13.49 11.62
N ILE A 253 -6.85 -13.83 10.48
CA ILE A 253 -7.78 -12.97 9.75
C ILE A 253 -9.17 -13.58 9.90
N ASN A 254 -10.11 -12.80 10.42
CA ASN A 254 -11.50 -13.24 10.65
C ASN A 254 -11.59 -14.58 11.42
N GLY A 255 -10.65 -14.82 12.34
CA GLY A 255 -10.56 -16.04 13.15
C GLY A 255 -9.79 -17.20 12.51
N ALA A 256 -9.51 -17.17 11.22
CA ALA A 256 -8.73 -18.18 10.51
C ALA A 256 -7.22 -17.87 10.51
N GLY A 257 -6.37 -18.89 10.48
CA GLY A 257 -4.91 -18.73 10.37
C GLY A 257 -4.54 -18.03 9.07
N ALA A 258 -3.65 -17.03 9.16
CA ALA A 258 -3.23 -16.24 8.02
C ALA A 258 -1.75 -16.48 7.68
N PRO A 259 -1.39 -16.62 6.38
CA PRO A 259 -0.01 -16.59 5.94
C PRO A 259 0.58 -15.19 6.18
N ALA A 260 1.69 -15.12 6.91
CA ALA A 260 2.35 -13.86 7.23
C ALA A 260 3.86 -14.05 7.39
N ALA A 261 4.61 -12.99 7.09
CA ALA A 261 5.97 -12.82 7.55
C ALA A 261 5.94 -12.12 8.92
N VAL A 262 6.49 -12.78 9.95
CA VAL A 262 6.61 -12.21 11.29
C VAL A 262 8.06 -11.81 11.52
N GLN A 263 8.28 -10.52 11.71
CA GLN A 263 9.58 -9.89 11.82
C GLN A 263 9.82 -9.40 13.24
N PHE A 264 11.04 -9.57 13.73
CA PHE A 264 11.44 -9.22 15.09
C PHE A 264 12.49 -8.14 15.06
N TYR A 265 12.23 -7.00 15.67
CA TYR A 265 13.12 -5.84 15.69
C TYR A 265 13.55 -5.49 17.10
N LYS A 266 14.73 -4.88 17.23
CA LYS A 266 15.07 -4.08 18.40
C LYS A 266 14.46 -2.68 18.20
N PRO A 267 13.83 -2.06 19.20
CA PRO A 267 13.32 -0.69 19.08
C PRO A 267 14.39 0.35 18.67
N SER A 268 15.66 0.07 18.97
CA SER A 268 16.79 0.92 18.60
C SER A 268 17.30 0.73 17.16
N ASN A 269 16.80 -0.27 16.45
CA ASN A 269 17.16 -0.53 15.05
C ASN A 269 15.99 -1.23 14.36
N LEU A 270 15.30 -0.49 13.54
CA LEU A 270 14.06 -0.85 12.89
C LEU A 270 14.22 -1.05 11.39
N THR A 271 15.41 -0.78 10.86
CA THR A 271 15.71 -0.96 9.45
C THR A 271 16.04 -2.42 9.11
N LYS A 272 16.58 -3.18 10.11
CA LYS A 272 16.98 -4.57 9.88
C LYS A 272 16.37 -5.49 10.92
N PRO A 273 15.51 -6.45 10.54
CA PRO A 273 14.96 -7.42 11.49
C PRO A 273 16.06 -8.34 12.02
N LEU A 274 15.97 -8.67 13.31
CA LEU A 274 16.83 -9.71 13.94
C LEU A 274 16.53 -11.10 13.39
N LYS A 275 15.31 -11.31 12.96
CA LYS A 275 14.79 -12.55 12.37
C LYS A 275 13.47 -12.29 11.68
N THR A 276 13.24 -13.01 10.60
CA THR A 276 11.92 -13.17 9.96
C THR A 276 11.55 -14.65 10.03
N VAL A 277 10.30 -14.96 10.38
CA VAL A 277 9.72 -16.30 10.34
C VAL A 277 8.38 -16.23 9.61
N ARG A 278 8.00 -17.32 8.92
CA ARG A 278 6.68 -17.45 8.31
C ARG A 278 5.72 -18.13 9.28
N THR A 279 4.45 -17.77 9.23
CA THR A 279 3.40 -18.49 9.97
C THR A 279 3.11 -19.85 9.34
N ALA A 280 2.72 -20.80 10.16
CA ALA A 280 2.10 -22.05 9.70
C ALA A 280 0.68 -21.78 9.15
N ARG A 281 0.03 -22.75 8.53
CA ARG A 281 -1.38 -22.65 8.04
C ARG A 281 -2.36 -22.24 9.14
N SER A 282 -2.10 -22.63 10.39
CA SER A 282 -2.88 -22.23 11.57
C SER A 282 -2.65 -20.79 12.02
N GLY A 283 -1.82 -20.02 11.32
CA GLY A 283 -1.37 -18.69 11.71
C GLY A 283 -0.31 -18.70 12.81
N ALA A 284 0.07 -19.84 13.35
CA ALA A 284 1.04 -19.95 14.44
C ALA A 284 2.47 -19.64 13.96
N TYR A 285 3.23 -18.98 14.83
CA TYR A 285 4.67 -18.74 14.59
C TYR A 285 5.46 -18.89 15.88
N SER A 286 6.76 -19.17 15.76
CA SER A 286 7.66 -19.21 16.90
C SER A 286 9.09 -18.89 16.52
N TRP A 287 9.82 -18.30 17.46
CA TRP A 287 11.25 -18.04 17.37
C TRP A 287 11.93 -18.25 18.72
N LYS A 288 12.90 -19.14 18.78
CA LYS A 288 13.71 -19.42 19.98
C LYS A 288 15.08 -18.75 19.82
N LYS A 289 15.46 -17.92 20.80
CA LYS A 289 16.74 -17.21 20.80
C LYS A 289 17.30 -17.12 22.22
N LYS A 290 18.65 -17.16 22.34
CA LYS A 290 19.34 -16.86 23.60
C LYS A 290 19.53 -15.36 23.75
N PHE A 291 19.11 -14.83 24.88
CA PHE A 291 19.32 -13.42 25.23
C PHE A 291 20.23 -13.34 26.46
N LYS A 292 21.20 -12.41 26.43
CA LYS A 292 22.12 -12.16 27.57
C LYS A 292 21.47 -11.32 28.68
N LYS A 293 20.53 -10.44 28.31
CA LYS A 293 19.81 -9.51 29.21
C LYS A 293 18.36 -9.36 28.82
N LYS A 294 17.56 -8.76 29.70
CA LYS A 294 16.19 -8.33 29.39
C LYS A 294 16.20 -7.49 28.12
N THR A 295 15.41 -7.87 27.12
CA THR A 295 15.38 -7.22 25.81
C THR A 295 13.94 -6.97 25.42
N VAL A 296 13.63 -5.72 25.06
CA VAL A 296 12.35 -5.36 24.43
C VAL A 296 12.47 -5.63 22.95
N LEU A 297 11.43 -6.19 22.36
CA LEU A 297 11.34 -6.47 20.93
C LEU A 297 10.02 -5.91 20.42
N LEU A 298 10.06 -5.29 19.24
CA LEU A 298 8.90 -5.06 18.42
C LEU A 298 8.74 -6.29 17.50
N VAL A 299 7.56 -6.87 17.49
CA VAL A 299 7.17 -7.99 16.64
C VAL A 299 6.13 -7.48 15.67
N VAL A 300 6.41 -7.57 14.38
CA VAL A 300 5.53 -7.09 13.31
C VAL A 300 5.14 -8.27 12.44
N ALA A 301 3.85 -8.42 12.19
CA ALA A 301 3.31 -9.39 11.24
C ALA A 301 2.80 -8.61 10.02
N VAL A 302 3.23 -9.02 8.84
CA VAL A 302 2.76 -8.48 7.56
C VAL A 302 2.41 -9.63 6.64
N GLY A 303 1.35 -9.47 5.87
CA GLY A 303 0.94 -10.44 4.87
C GLY A 303 0.37 -9.73 3.67
N VAL A 304 0.83 -10.14 2.49
CA VAL A 304 0.23 -9.82 1.20
C VAL A 304 -0.06 -11.14 0.52
N GLN A 305 -1.25 -11.29 0.01
CA GLN A 305 -1.73 -12.49 -0.67
C GLN A 305 -2.37 -12.10 -1.99
N ASP A 306 -1.95 -12.73 -3.07
CA ASP A 306 -2.68 -12.71 -4.33
C ASP A 306 -3.91 -13.62 -4.20
N LEU A 307 -5.08 -13.09 -4.55
CA LEU A 307 -6.33 -13.84 -4.44
C LEU A 307 -6.64 -14.65 -5.69
N GLY A 308 -5.93 -14.40 -6.81
CA GLY A 308 -6.12 -15.07 -8.10
C GLY A 308 -7.44 -14.70 -8.80
N THR A 309 -8.47 -14.34 -8.05
CA THR A 309 -9.77 -13.91 -8.55
C THR A 309 -10.27 -12.70 -7.78
N CYS A 310 -10.98 -11.82 -8.48
CA CYS A 310 -11.56 -10.63 -7.88
C CYS A 310 -12.72 -10.99 -6.95
N PRO A 311 -12.70 -10.53 -5.69
CA PRO A 311 -13.73 -10.85 -4.70
C PRO A 311 -15.07 -10.15 -4.96
N ALA A 312 -15.07 -9.10 -5.75
CA ALA A 312 -16.28 -8.38 -6.15
C ALA A 312 -16.37 -8.29 -7.69
N PRO A 313 -17.57 -8.19 -8.28
CA PRO A 313 -17.73 -7.92 -9.70
C PRO A 313 -16.99 -6.67 -10.11
N ALA A 314 -16.42 -6.63 -11.32
CA ALA A 314 -15.78 -5.45 -11.86
C ALA A 314 -16.79 -4.27 -11.94
N LEU A 315 -16.27 -3.05 -11.82
CA LEU A 315 -17.10 -1.86 -11.97
C LEU A 315 -17.67 -1.77 -13.39
N PRO A 316 -18.92 -1.32 -13.55
CA PRO A 316 -19.49 -1.06 -14.86
C PRO A 316 -18.62 -0.05 -15.65
N GLY A 317 -18.47 -0.29 -16.94
CA GLY A 317 -17.72 0.62 -17.82
C GLY A 317 -16.19 0.48 -17.76
N VAL A 318 -15.64 -0.52 -17.06
CA VAL A 318 -14.22 -0.87 -17.11
C VAL A 318 -14.00 -1.93 -18.21
N PRO A 319 -13.42 -1.58 -19.37
CA PRO A 319 -13.38 -2.47 -20.55
C PRO A 319 -12.61 -3.77 -20.29
N GLY A 320 -11.47 -3.72 -19.60
CA GLY A 320 -10.63 -4.88 -19.29
C GLY A 320 -11.12 -5.68 -18.08
N GLY A 321 -12.18 -5.22 -17.40
CA GLY A 321 -12.69 -5.88 -16.19
C GLY A 321 -11.68 -5.83 -15.03
N CYS A 322 -11.90 -6.71 -14.04
CA CYS A 322 -10.96 -6.85 -12.93
C CYS A 322 -9.89 -7.90 -13.25
N VAL A 323 -8.62 -7.48 -13.23
CA VAL A 323 -7.48 -8.30 -13.67
C VAL A 323 -6.63 -8.82 -12.52
N THR A 324 -6.63 -8.12 -11.38
CA THR A 324 -5.82 -8.50 -10.20
C THR A 324 -6.59 -8.27 -8.92
N ALA A 325 -6.34 -9.11 -7.92
CA ALA A 325 -6.88 -8.90 -6.59
C ALA A 325 -5.88 -9.33 -5.52
N THR A 326 -5.71 -8.49 -4.50
CA THR A 326 -4.81 -8.73 -3.38
C THR A 326 -5.55 -8.69 -2.05
N ARG A 327 -4.99 -9.33 -1.03
CA ARG A 327 -5.38 -9.13 0.37
C ARG A 327 -4.14 -8.77 1.15
N SER A 328 -4.18 -7.68 1.91
CA SER A 328 -3.04 -7.32 2.73
C SER A 328 -3.43 -6.89 4.15
N PHE A 329 -2.51 -7.05 5.08
CA PHE A 329 -2.69 -6.65 6.47
C PHE A 329 -1.35 -6.41 7.16
N GLY A 330 -1.36 -5.53 8.16
CA GLY A 330 -0.26 -5.29 9.06
C GLY A 330 -0.73 -5.35 10.52
N ALA A 331 0.10 -5.89 11.40
CA ALA A 331 -0.14 -5.87 12.84
C ALA A 331 1.17 -5.86 13.61
N ALA A 332 1.19 -5.23 14.79
CA ALA A 332 2.39 -5.13 15.61
C ALA A 332 2.10 -5.36 17.09
N ALA A 333 3.08 -5.89 17.81
CA ALA A 333 3.05 -6.06 19.25
C ALA A 333 4.44 -5.86 19.86
N ILE A 334 4.48 -5.40 21.10
CA ILE A 334 5.71 -5.28 21.87
C ILE A 334 5.79 -6.44 22.84
N VAL A 335 6.93 -7.14 22.87
CA VAL A 335 7.20 -8.22 23.81
C VAL A 335 8.50 -7.98 24.56
N THR A 336 8.57 -8.41 25.81
CA THR A 336 9.78 -8.36 26.63
C THR A 336 10.35 -9.76 26.81
N ALA A 337 11.48 -10.02 26.18
CA ALA A 337 12.26 -11.25 26.40
C ALA A 337 13.05 -11.15 27.71
N LYS A 338 12.70 -11.96 28.72
CA LYS A 338 13.38 -12.04 30.03
C LYS A 338 14.09 -13.39 30.12
N PRO A 339 15.43 -13.46 29.94
CA PRO A 339 16.15 -14.73 30.11
C PRO A 339 16.18 -15.14 31.59
N ARG A 340 16.02 -16.45 31.89
CA ARG A 340 16.27 -16.96 33.25
C ARG A 340 17.78 -16.98 33.50
N LYS A 341 18.21 -16.41 34.61
CA LYS A 341 19.59 -16.57 35.10
C LYS A 341 19.86 -18.07 35.33
N LYS A 342 21.09 -18.54 35.07
CA LYS A 342 21.53 -19.83 35.60
C LYS A 342 21.39 -19.78 37.13
N ARG A 343 20.58 -20.62 37.70
CA ARG A 343 20.84 -21.06 39.06
C ARG A 343 21.95 -22.05 39.04
#